data_b123f9d4112cb7a4acbbd46221643093
#
_entry.id   b123f9d4112cb7a4acbbd46221643093
#
_cell.length_a   1.000
_cell.length_b   1.000
_cell.length_c   1.000
_cell.angle_alpha   90.00
_cell.angle_beta   90.00
_cell.angle_gamma   90.00
#
_symmetry.space_group_name_H-M   'P 1'
#
loop_
_entity.id
_entity.type
_entity.pdbx_description
1 polymer ?
#
loop_
_entity_poly.entity_id
_entity_poly.type
_entity_poly.pdbx_seq_one_letter_code
_entity_poly.pdbx_strand_id
1 'polypeptide(L)'
;MSDAPVNKVAESGLVTIDPARFLGNETVVGFDLKDFLFMGMILKEKDFRESMQSHDWTAFAGAHVAVHCSADAIIPMWAYMLVASRLAPAAASCYAGTPEELRKKLFLEKINAMDIGEFRDQRVVVKGCGDEPIGEYAYLEITRRLQPVVKSLMYGEACSAVPVYKKKAE
;
A
#
# COMPACT_ATOMS: atom_id res chain seq x y z
N MET A 1 -17.13 -2.09 48.79
CA MET A 1 -17.23 -1.17 47.62
C MET A 1 -15.99 -1.41 46.77
N SER A 2 -16.11 -2.19 45.73
CA SER A 2 -14.99 -2.51 44.84
C SER A 2 -14.91 -1.41 43.78
N ASP A 3 -13.87 -0.59 43.88
CA ASP A 3 -13.51 0.34 42.82
C ASP A 3 -13.16 -0.48 41.56
N ALA A 4 -14.04 -0.45 40.58
CA ALA A 4 -13.72 -1.01 39.26
C ALA A 4 -12.56 -0.20 38.66
N PRO A 5 -11.55 -0.84 38.04
CA PRO A 5 -10.44 -0.11 37.47
C PRO A 5 -10.95 0.82 36.36
N VAL A 6 -10.84 2.11 36.58
CA VAL A 6 -11.21 3.15 35.65
C VAL A 6 -10.28 3.05 34.43
N ASN A 7 -10.85 2.83 33.26
CA ASN A 7 -10.07 2.78 32.01
C ASN A 7 -9.62 4.20 31.63
N LYS A 8 -8.49 4.62 32.18
CA LYS A 8 -7.89 5.96 31.94
C LYS A 8 -7.64 6.28 30.46
N VAL A 9 -7.59 5.28 29.60
CA VAL A 9 -7.42 5.46 28.14
C VAL A 9 -8.73 5.93 27.52
N ALA A 10 -9.88 5.40 27.93
CA ALA A 10 -11.20 5.83 27.46
C ALA A 10 -11.53 7.27 27.91
N GLU A 11 -11.05 7.70 29.09
CA GLU A 11 -11.25 9.07 29.60
C GLU A 11 -10.24 10.09 29.01
N SER A 12 -9.16 9.64 28.39
CA SER A 12 -8.08 10.54 27.94
C SER A 12 -8.45 11.34 26.67
N GLY A 13 -9.55 11.04 25.99
CA GLY A 13 -9.92 11.64 24.71
C GLY A 13 -8.87 11.39 23.61
N LEU A 14 -8.10 10.31 23.73
CA LEU A 14 -7.13 9.88 22.72
C LEU A 14 -7.84 9.02 21.67
N VAL A 15 -7.61 9.34 20.40
CA VAL A 15 -8.06 8.53 19.26
C VAL A 15 -6.87 7.69 18.79
N THR A 16 -7.02 6.37 18.77
CA THR A 16 -5.98 5.47 18.28
C THR A 16 -6.25 5.10 16.83
N ILE A 17 -5.23 5.22 15.99
CA ILE A 17 -5.23 4.69 14.62
C ILE A 17 -4.24 3.54 14.52
N ASP A 18 -4.72 2.38 14.10
CA ASP A 18 -3.89 1.22 13.81
C ASP A 18 -3.62 1.20 12.29
N PRO A 19 -2.35 1.33 11.86
CA PRO A 19 -2.02 1.26 10.44
C PRO A 19 -2.43 -0.07 9.78
N ALA A 20 -2.50 -1.17 10.53
CA ALA A 20 -2.92 -2.47 10.01
C ALA A 20 -4.35 -2.46 9.44
N ARG A 21 -5.21 -1.51 9.85
CA ARG A 21 -6.57 -1.33 9.28
C ARG A 21 -6.57 -1.05 7.78
N PHE A 22 -5.44 -0.59 7.23
CA PHE A 22 -5.29 -0.31 5.79
C PHE A 22 -4.72 -1.49 5.01
N LEU A 23 -4.35 -2.57 5.67
CA LEU A 23 -4.03 -3.82 4.99
C LEU A 23 -5.30 -4.33 4.27
N GLY A 24 -5.11 -4.91 3.13
CA GLY A 24 -6.20 -5.43 2.32
C GLY A 24 -5.98 -6.87 1.91
N ASN A 25 -7.05 -7.46 1.41
CA ASN A 25 -7.07 -8.83 0.92
C ASN A 25 -7.00 -8.87 -0.62
N GLU A 26 -6.49 -7.79 -1.25
CA GLU A 26 -6.37 -7.73 -2.69
C GLU A 26 -5.41 -8.82 -3.20
N THR A 27 -5.85 -9.52 -4.22
CA THR A 27 -4.99 -10.45 -4.94
C THR A 27 -3.98 -9.67 -5.77
N VAL A 28 -2.71 -9.76 -5.40
CA VAL A 28 -1.60 -9.15 -6.16
C VAL A 28 -0.77 -10.25 -6.81
N VAL A 29 -0.65 -10.18 -8.14
CA VAL A 29 0.06 -11.17 -8.97
C VAL A 29 1.17 -10.47 -9.76
N GLY A 30 2.32 -11.14 -9.88
CA GLY A 30 3.42 -10.68 -10.74
C GLY A 30 3.24 -11.20 -12.18
N PHE A 31 3.54 -10.34 -13.15
CA PHE A 31 3.75 -10.70 -14.55
C PHE A 31 5.20 -10.37 -14.90
N ASP A 32 6.04 -11.41 -14.96
CA ASP A 32 7.47 -11.25 -15.17
C ASP A 32 7.83 -11.37 -16.65
N LEU A 33 8.31 -10.28 -17.24
CA LEU A 33 8.72 -10.21 -18.63
C LEU A 33 9.95 -11.06 -18.95
N LYS A 34 10.71 -11.47 -17.94
CA LYS A 34 11.89 -12.33 -18.13
C LYS A 34 11.52 -13.65 -18.80
N ASP A 35 10.30 -14.17 -18.55
CA ASP A 35 9.85 -15.45 -19.08
C ASP A 35 9.64 -15.44 -20.60
N PHE A 36 9.65 -14.25 -21.19
CA PHE A 36 9.48 -14.01 -22.62
C PHE A 36 10.77 -13.56 -23.32
N LEU A 37 11.91 -13.56 -22.61
CA LEU A 37 13.18 -13.14 -23.17
C LEU A 37 13.86 -14.30 -23.94
N PHE A 38 14.32 -13.99 -25.12
CA PHE A 38 15.22 -14.88 -25.84
C PHE A 38 16.60 -14.89 -25.14
N MET A 39 17.07 -16.10 -24.79
CA MET A 39 18.31 -16.33 -24.04
C MET A 39 18.43 -15.50 -22.74
N GLY A 40 17.29 -15.12 -22.15
CA GLY A 40 17.26 -14.33 -20.89
C GLY A 40 17.68 -12.86 -21.04
N MET A 41 17.86 -12.34 -22.25
CA MET A 41 18.46 -11.02 -22.47
C MET A 41 17.66 -10.13 -23.43
N ILE A 42 17.04 -10.70 -24.46
CA ILE A 42 16.47 -9.92 -25.55
C ILE A 42 14.99 -10.27 -25.74
N LEU A 43 14.13 -9.24 -25.73
CA LEU A 43 12.73 -9.38 -26.07
C LEU A 43 12.57 -9.24 -27.60
N LYS A 44 12.28 -10.37 -28.26
CA LYS A 44 12.01 -10.40 -29.71
C LYS A 44 10.55 -10.05 -29.97
N GLU A 45 10.31 -9.01 -30.76
CA GLU A 45 8.95 -8.48 -30.97
C GLU A 45 7.96 -9.55 -31.47
N LYS A 46 8.33 -10.30 -32.50
CA LYS A 46 7.44 -11.31 -33.10
C LYS A 46 7.05 -12.38 -32.08
N ASP A 47 8.05 -12.98 -31.42
CA ASP A 47 7.86 -14.06 -30.46
C ASP A 47 7.02 -13.58 -29.25
N PHE A 48 7.29 -12.36 -28.78
CA PHE A 48 6.53 -11.75 -27.70
C PHE A 48 5.07 -11.50 -28.06
N ARG A 49 4.80 -10.96 -29.27
CA ARG A 49 3.42 -10.75 -29.74
C ARG A 49 2.64 -12.06 -29.85
N GLU A 50 3.27 -13.12 -30.36
CA GLU A 50 2.67 -14.46 -30.46
C GLU A 50 2.37 -15.01 -29.05
N SER A 51 3.31 -14.88 -28.10
CA SER A 51 3.10 -15.27 -26.71
C SER A 51 1.95 -14.51 -26.06
N MET A 52 1.84 -13.18 -26.27
CA MET A 52 0.75 -12.36 -25.71
C MET A 52 -0.62 -12.69 -26.33
N GLN A 53 -0.65 -13.23 -27.56
CA GLN A 53 -1.90 -13.69 -28.18
C GLN A 53 -2.40 -15.01 -27.58
N SER A 54 -1.50 -15.92 -27.28
CA SER A 54 -1.82 -17.27 -26.75
C SER A 54 -1.88 -17.34 -25.24
N HIS A 55 -1.48 -16.27 -24.52
CA HIS A 55 -1.48 -16.25 -23.07
C HIS A 55 -2.90 -16.25 -22.48
N ASP A 56 -3.11 -17.02 -21.41
CA ASP A 56 -4.39 -17.05 -20.70
C ASP A 56 -4.51 -15.85 -19.76
N TRP A 57 -5.13 -14.78 -20.23
CA TRP A 57 -5.36 -13.55 -19.47
C TRP A 57 -6.47 -13.69 -18.43
N THR A 58 -7.29 -14.75 -18.49
CA THR A 58 -8.37 -14.96 -17.51
C THR A 58 -7.83 -15.30 -16.13
N ALA A 59 -6.60 -15.83 -16.05
CA ALA A 59 -5.89 -16.08 -14.80
C ALA A 59 -5.69 -14.81 -13.95
N PHE A 60 -5.77 -13.62 -14.55
CA PHE A 60 -5.62 -12.33 -13.87
C PHE A 60 -6.95 -11.66 -13.53
N ALA A 61 -8.07 -12.37 -13.69
CA ALA A 61 -9.39 -11.79 -13.46
C ALA A 61 -9.53 -11.22 -12.04
N GLY A 62 -9.82 -9.93 -11.95
CA GLY A 62 -9.99 -9.21 -10.68
C GLY A 62 -8.72 -9.00 -9.86
N ALA A 63 -7.55 -9.45 -10.33
CA ALA A 63 -6.27 -9.25 -9.65
C ALA A 63 -5.64 -7.89 -9.97
N HIS A 64 -4.84 -7.39 -9.05
CA HIS A 64 -3.91 -6.29 -9.29
C HIS A 64 -2.59 -6.90 -9.81
N VAL A 65 -2.14 -6.49 -11.00
CA VAL A 65 -1.01 -7.11 -11.68
C VAL A 65 0.20 -6.20 -11.69
N ALA A 66 1.30 -6.70 -11.14
CA ALA A 66 2.61 -6.06 -11.15
C ALA A 66 3.40 -6.55 -12.38
N VAL A 67 3.62 -5.68 -13.35
CA VAL A 67 4.39 -5.99 -14.56
C VAL A 67 5.82 -5.55 -14.37
N HIS A 68 6.75 -6.49 -14.40
CA HIS A 68 8.18 -6.23 -14.16
C HIS A 68 9.06 -7.17 -15.00
N CYS A 69 10.34 -6.94 -14.94
CA CYS A 69 11.35 -7.86 -15.46
C CYS A 69 12.36 -8.13 -14.36
N SER A 70 12.50 -9.39 -13.91
CA SER A 70 13.47 -9.78 -12.89
C SER A 70 14.85 -10.09 -13.47
N ALA A 71 15.02 -10.04 -14.81
CA ALA A 71 16.31 -10.16 -15.47
C ALA A 71 16.92 -8.78 -15.72
N ASP A 72 18.26 -8.73 -15.80
CA ASP A 72 18.99 -7.53 -16.25
C ASP A 72 18.90 -7.41 -17.77
N ALA A 73 17.75 -6.93 -18.24
CA ALA A 73 17.42 -6.79 -19.66
C ALA A 73 16.71 -5.48 -19.94
N ILE A 74 16.98 -4.89 -21.11
CA ILE A 74 16.28 -3.69 -21.57
C ILE A 74 14.97 -4.10 -22.21
N ILE A 75 13.87 -3.75 -21.57
CA ILE A 75 12.51 -4.01 -22.09
C ILE A 75 12.00 -2.77 -22.80
N PRO A 76 11.64 -2.88 -24.10
CA PRO A 76 11.05 -1.76 -24.82
C PRO A 76 9.70 -1.35 -24.23
N MET A 77 9.41 -0.04 -24.17
CA MET A 77 8.17 0.49 -23.56
C MET A 77 6.90 -0.06 -24.22
N TRP A 78 6.90 -0.34 -25.52
CA TRP A 78 5.76 -0.94 -26.19
C TRP A 78 5.37 -2.33 -25.64
N ALA A 79 6.32 -3.07 -25.05
CA ALA A 79 6.02 -4.37 -24.44
C ALA A 79 5.15 -4.20 -23.19
N TYR A 80 5.46 -3.25 -22.33
CA TYR A 80 4.62 -2.91 -21.18
C TYR A 80 3.23 -2.44 -21.64
N MET A 81 3.16 -1.62 -22.69
CA MET A 81 1.88 -1.15 -23.24
C MET A 81 1.05 -2.32 -23.80
N LEU A 82 1.67 -3.29 -24.46
CA LEU A 82 0.99 -4.47 -24.98
C LEU A 82 0.43 -5.32 -23.84
N VAL A 83 1.22 -5.60 -22.81
CA VAL A 83 0.76 -6.32 -21.62
C VAL A 83 -0.41 -5.59 -20.96
N ALA A 84 -0.28 -4.29 -20.73
CA ALA A 84 -1.35 -3.48 -20.14
C ALA A 84 -2.65 -3.55 -20.96
N SER A 85 -2.55 -3.51 -22.29
CA SER A 85 -3.72 -3.63 -23.18
C SER A 85 -4.41 -5.00 -23.09
N ARG A 86 -3.65 -6.06 -22.79
CA ARG A 86 -4.19 -7.42 -22.61
C ARG A 86 -4.80 -7.62 -21.23
N LEU A 87 -4.22 -7.00 -20.20
CA LEU A 87 -4.74 -7.05 -18.83
C LEU A 87 -6.01 -6.22 -18.62
N ALA A 88 -6.16 -5.12 -19.36
CA ALA A 88 -7.24 -4.15 -19.18
C ALA A 88 -8.67 -4.75 -19.12
N PRO A 89 -9.04 -5.79 -19.90
CA PRO A 89 -10.37 -6.38 -19.85
C PRO A 89 -10.63 -7.28 -18.61
N ALA A 90 -9.58 -7.77 -17.93
CA ALA A 90 -9.70 -8.80 -16.92
C ALA A 90 -9.18 -8.36 -15.53
N ALA A 91 -8.03 -7.70 -15.48
CA ALA A 91 -7.39 -7.30 -14.23
C ALA A 91 -8.09 -6.10 -13.58
N ALA A 92 -8.05 -6.04 -12.25
CA ALA A 92 -8.52 -4.88 -11.49
C ALA A 92 -7.65 -3.65 -11.73
N SER A 93 -6.34 -3.84 -11.84
CA SER A 93 -5.37 -2.80 -12.25
C SER A 93 -4.06 -3.43 -12.73
N CYS A 94 -3.23 -2.64 -13.41
CA CYS A 94 -1.84 -3.01 -13.67
C CYS A 94 -0.89 -1.88 -13.23
N TYR A 95 0.32 -2.28 -12.85
CA TYR A 95 1.35 -1.38 -12.32
C TYR A 95 2.73 -1.83 -12.82
N ALA A 96 3.56 -0.88 -13.24
CA ALA A 96 4.94 -1.17 -13.62
C ALA A 96 5.83 -1.21 -12.37
N GLY A 97 6.27 -2.39 -11.98
CA GLY A 97 7.05 -2.63 -10.78
C GLY A 97 6.81 -4.03 -10.22
N THR A 98 7.46 -4.34 -9.11
CA THR A 98 7.35 -5.63 -8.44
C THR A 98 6.01 -5.79 -7.70
N PRO A 99 5.59 -7.03 -7.39
CA PRO A 99 4.40 -7.27 -6.57
C PRO A 99 4.48 -6.59 -5.19
N GLU A 100 5.66 -6.47 -4.62
CA GLU A 100 5.87 -5.79 -3.33
C GLU A 100 5.63 -4.28 -3.44
N GLU A 101 6.16 -3.64 -4.48
CA GLU A 101 5.91 -2.23 -4.76
C GLU A 101 4.43 -1.95 -5.02
N LEU A 102 3.74 -2.85 -5.71
CA LEU A 102 2.30 -2.73 -5.94
C LEU A 102 1.50 -2.87 -4.64
N ARG A 103 1.84 -3.82 -3.76
CA ARG A 103 1.21 -3.92 -2.42
C ARG A 103 1.39 -2.63 -1.62
N LYS A 104 2.62 -2.09 -1.61
CA LYS A 104 2.92 -0.81 -0.97
C LYS A 104 2.08 0.34 -1.54
N LYS A 105 1.95 0.40 -2.86
CA LYS A 105 1.13 1.40 -3.55
C LYS A 105 -0.34 1.31 -3.14
N LEU A 106 -0.94 0.11 -3.19
CA LEU A 106 -2.33 -0.12 -2.80
C LEU A 106 -2.58 0.25 -1.34
N PHE A 107 -1.65 -0.08 -0.46
CA PHE A 107 -1.71 0.30 0.94
C PHE A 107 -1.72 1.84 1.12
N LEU A 108 -0.82 2.54 0.43
CA LEU A 108 -0.76 4.01 0.47
C LEU A 108 -2.01 4.66 -0.12
N GLU A 109 -2.61 4.07 -1.15
CA GLU A 109 -3.89 4.55 -1.71
C GLU A 109 -5.02 4.49 -0.67
N LYS A 110 -5.09 3.44 0.15
CA LYS A 110 -6.06 3.34 1.24
C LYS A 110 -5.83 4.37 2.32
N ILE A 111 -4.58 4.60 2.73
CA ILE A 111 -4.25 5.69 3.65
C ILE A 111 -4.68 7.02 3.06
N ASN A 112 -4.46 7.24 1.76
CA ASN A 112 -4.82 8.47 1.08
C ASN A 112 -6.34 8.65 0.90
N ALA A 113 -7.10 7.58 0.89
CA ALA A 113 -8.56 7.61 0.85
C ALA A 113 -9.21 7.79 2.25
N MET A 114 -8.42 7.72 3.33
CA MET A 114 -8.92 7.89 4.70
C MET A 114 -9.58 9.27 4.87
N ASP A 115 -10.77 9.29 5.48
CA ASP A 115 -11.38 10.54 5.93
C ASP A 115 -10.58 11.11 7.12
N ILE A 116 -9.92 12.22 6.90
CA ILE A 116 -9.16 12.92 7.96
C ILE A 116 -10.03 13.85 8.80
N GLY A 117 -11.28 14.08 8.41
CA GLY A 117 -12.22 14.95 9.12
C GLY A 117 -12.55 14.44 10.51
N GLU A 118 -12.62 13.12 10.68
CA GLU A 118 -12.86 12.45 11.96
C GLU A 118 -11.75 12.70 13.01
N PHE A 119 -10.55 13.10 12.58
CA PHE A 119 -9.41 13.38 13.45
C PHE A 119 -9.22 14.88 13.75
N ARG A 120 -10.10 15.74 13.25
CA ARG A 120 -9.98 17.19 13.41
C ARG A 120 -9.96 17.58 14.91
N ASP A 121 -8.91 18.33 15.27
CA ASP A 121 -8.64 18.81 16.65
C ASP A 121 -8.54 17.70 17.70
N GLN A 122 -8.39 16.43 17.28
CA GLN A 122 -8.20 15.28 18.16
C GLN A 122 -6.74 15.12 18.56
N ARG A 123 -6.54 14.41 19.68
CA ARG A 123 -5.24 13.88 20.12
C ARG A 123 -5.12 12.45 19.60
N VAL A 124 -4.23 12.22 18.61
CA VAL A 124 -4.15 10.96 17.90
C VAL A 124 -2.88 10.19 18.30
N VAL A 125 -3.03 8.90 18.56
CA VAL A 125 -1.92 7.94 18.71
C VAL A 125 -1.92 7.01 17.51
N VAL A 126 -0.81 6.96 16.79
CA VAL A 126 -0.57 5.95 15.75
C VAL A 126 0.07 4.74 16.41
N LYS A 127 -0.62 3.61 16.38
CA LYS A 127 -0.15 2.36 16.98
C LYS A 127 1.14 1.88 16.32
N GLY A 128 2.12 1.52 17.12
CA GLY A 128 3.46 1.11 16.67
C GLY A 128 3.70 -0.40 16.66
N CYS A 129 2.87 -1.15 17.40
CA CYS A 129 2.99 -2.59 17.53
C CYS A 129 1.74 -3.28 16.96
N GLY A 130 1.94 -4.32 16.18
CA GLY A 130 0.89 -5.15 15.60
C GLY A 130 1.50 -6.47 15.14
N ASP A 131 0.65 -7.45 14.82
CA ASP A 131 1.08 -8.77 14.35
C ASP A 131 1.67 -8.70 12.93
N GLU A 132 1.28 -7.67 12.15
CA GLU A 132 1.76 -7.46 10.80
C GLU A 132 2.85 -6.39 10.75
N PRO A 133 3.98 -6.63 10.09
CA PRO A 133 5.05 -5.65 9.93
C PRO A 133 4.61 -4.53 8.98
N ILE A 134 4.37 -3.35 9.54
CA ILE A 134 4.05 -2.15 8.77
C ILE A 134 5.33 -1.34 8.54
N GLY A 135 5.64 -1.08 7.27
CA GLY A 135 6.83 -0.31 6.91
C GLY A 135 6.72 1.19 7.23
N GLU A 136 7.88 1.83 7.34
CA GLU A 136 8.03 3.25 7.67
C GLU A 136 7.23 4.19 6.75
N TYR A 137 7.02 3.80 5.51
CA TYR A 137 6.25 4.57 4.51
C TYR A 137 4.82 4.86 4.98
N ALA A 138 4.22 3.93 5.73
CA ALA A 138 2.87 4.09 6.27
C ALA A 138 2.81 5.20 7.32
N TYR A 139 3.78 5.22 8.23
CA TYR A 139 3.85 6.21 9.30
C TYR A 139 4.16 7.62 8.76
N LEU A 140 5.02 7.71 7.74
CA LEU A 140 5.29 8.96 7.04
C LEU A 140 4.01 9.51 6.40
N GLU A 141 3.25 8.66 5.68
CA GLU A 141 2.05 9.09 4.99
C GLU A 141 0.91 9.43 5.95
N ILE A 142 0.68 8.63 7.00
CA ILE A 142 -0.30 8.93 8.05
C ILE A 142 0.04 10.26 8.71
N THR A 143 1.32 10.50 9.05
CA THR A 143 1.77 11.76 9.65
C THR A 143 1.49 12.94 8.73
N ARG A 144 1.86 12.83 7.45
CA ARG A 144 1.64 13.88 6.45
C ARG A 144 0.16 14.26 6.33
N ARG A 145 -0.73 13.26 6.38
CA ARG A 145 -2.17 13.48 6.26
C ARG A 145 -2.82 14.04 7.52
N LEU A 146 -2.42 13.55 8.68
CA LEU A 146 -3.07 13.91 9.94
C LEU A 146 -2.54 15.21 10.55
N GLN A 147 -1.25 15.52 10.40
CA GLN A 147 -0.64 16.69 11.01
C GLN A 147 -1.40 18.01 10.78
N PRO A 148 -1.97 18.30 9.59
CA PRO A 148 -2.68 19.56 9.36
C PRO A 148 -4.00 19.68 10.15
N VAL A 149 -4.59 18.59 10.60
CA VAL A 149 -5.95 18.58 11.17
C VAL A 149 -5.98 18.24 12.65
N VAL A 150 -4.99 17.50 13.17
CA VAL A 150 -4.99 17.04 14.56
C VAL A 150 -4.49 18.09 15.54
N LYS A 151 -4.91 17.98 16.81
CA LYS A 151 -4.37 18.76 17.92
C LYS A 151 -2.97 18.29 18.32
N SER A 152 -2.76 16.95 18.32
CA SER A 152 -1.45 16.34 18.55
C SER A 152 -1.38 14.96 17.92
N LEU A 153 -0.16 14.55 17.55
CA LEU A 153 0.14 13.24 16.99
C LEU A 153 1.22 12.58 17.84
N MET A 154 1.02 11.32 18.16
CA MET A 154 1.91 10.50 18.98
C MET A 154 2.09 9.13 18.33
N TYR A 155 3.17 8.45 18.63
CA TYR A 155 3.47 7.10 18.16
C TYR A 155 3.57 6.14 19.34
N GLY A 156 3.04 4.95 19.25
CA GLY A 156 3.15 3.87 20.23
C GLY A 156 1.81 3.43 20.80
N GLU A 157 1.83 2.98 22.05
CA GLU A 157 0.61 2.60 22.77
C GLU A 157 0.13 3.78 23.63
N ALA A 158 -1.19 3.84 23.89
CA ALA A 158 -1.79 4.96 24.62
C ALA A 158 -1.18 5.18 26.03
N CYS A 159 -0.61 4.12 26.64
CA CYS A 159 0.05 4.18 27.94
C CYS A 159 1.53 4.63 27.88
N SER A 160 2.18 4.57 26.70
CA SER A 160 3.62 4.84 26.51
C SER A 160 3.91 5.52 25.17
N ALA A 161 3.07 6.47 24.78
CA ALA A 161 3.18 7.13 23.48
C ALA A 161 4.32 8.17 23.43
N VAL A 162 5.08 8.14 22.32
CA VAL A 162 6.12 9.13 22.00
C VAL A 162 5.48 10.30 21.25
N PRO A 163 5.60 11.55 21.74
CA PRO A 163 5.10 12.72 21.03
C PRO A 163 5.84 12.94 19.69
N VAL A 164 5.09 13.12 18.61
CA VAL A 164 5.61 13.42 17.27
C VAL A 164 5.30 14.86 16.87
N TYR A 165 4.05 15.30 17.12
CA TYR A 165 3.60 16.64 16.78
C TYR A 165 2.60 17.18 17.79
N LYS A 166 2.66 18.48 18.03
CA LYS A 166 1.66 19.22 18.83
C LYS A 166 1.41 20.58 18.17
N LYS A 167 0.15 20.87 17.89
CA LYS A 167 -0.29 22.18 17.40
C LYS A 167 0.05 23.23 18.46
N LYS A 168 0.71 24.32 18.05
CA LYS A 168 0.95 25.46 18.94
C LYS A 168 -0.39 26.09 19.31
N ALA A 169 -0.55 26.48 20.56
CA ALA A 169 -1.67 27.34 20.97
C ALA A 169 -1.44 28.70 20.31
N GLU A 170 -2.45 29.21 19.62
CA GLU A 170 -2.51 30.61 19.17
C GLU A 170 -2.79 31.51 20.37
#